data_dd57885de3e3b26b7529fc84768c119e
#
_entry.id   dd57885de3e3b26b7529fc84768c119e
#
_cell.length_a   1.000
_cell.length_b   1.000
_cell.length_c   1.000
_cell.angle_alpha   90.00
_cell.angle_beta   90.00
_cell.angle_gamma   90.00
#
_symmetry.space_group_name_H-M   'P 1'
#
loop_
_entity.id
_entity.type
_entity.pdbx_description
1 polymer ?
#
loop_
_entity_poly.entity_id
_entity_poly.type
_entity_poly.pdbx_seq_one_letter_code
_entity_poly.pdbx_strand_id
1 'polypeptide(L)'
;MKNAKISRRSFLKAGAVASAVGMLSAAPVAVHAAEADASAAADEENGLLDVFKKPKYVFLFIGDGMGTAQIQSARFYKGTVDNNGAVTEADLSFTSFPQVGSVTTYDSTSFCPDSASTATSIATGHKTESGVINMCPWTRDVPYETIAEKLHAQKGYKVGVISTVNIDHATPAAFYAHQKTRKNYYEIGVELANSGFEYFAGGEFQKVNGDGTGPD
;
A
#
# COMPACT_ATOMS: atom_id res chain seq x y z
N MET A 1 24.44 -25.09 -37.16
CA MET A 1 23.31 -24.65 -36.33
C MET A 1 23.85 -23.66 -35.27
N LYS A 2 23.49 -22.37 -35.40
CA LYS A 2 23.98 -21.31 -34.50
C LYS A 2 23.09 -21.29 -33.27
N ASN A 3 23.66 -21.56 -32.07
CA ASN A 3 22.99 -21.45 -30.78
C ASN A 3 22.71 -19.96 -30.50
N ALA A 4 21.48 -19.54 -30.67
CA ALA A 4 21.03 -18.21 -30.27
C ALA A 4 20.89 -18.19 -28.73
N LYS A 5 21.72 -17.41 -28.05
CA LYS A 5 21.60 -17.17 -26.59
C LYS A 5 20.41 -16.24 -26.34
N ILE A 6 19.35 -16.76 -25.76
CA ILE A 6 18.19 -15.97 -25.33
C ILE A 6 18.63 -15.14 -24.12
N SER A 7 18.45 -13.82 -24.17
CA SER A 7 18.78 -12.94 -23.05
C SER A 7 17.75 -13.09 -21.91
N ARG A 8 18.17 -12.84 -20.67
CA ARG A 8 17.25 -12.84 -19.49
C ARG A 8 16.02 -11.91 -19.68
N ARG A 9 16.19 -10.81 -20.42
CA ARG A 9 15.10 -9.89 -20.76
C ARG A 9 14.09 -10.51 -21.74
N SER A 10 14.55 -11.29 -22.70
CA SER A 10 13.69 -11.99 -23.67
C SER A 10 12.94 -13.15 -23.01
N PHE A 11 13.57 -13.83 -22.04
CA PHE A 11 12.94 -14.90 -21.27
C PHE A 11 11.81 -14.37 -20.38
N LEU A 12 12.02 -13.23 -19.69
CA LEU A 12 11.00 -12.60 -18.86
C LEU A 12 9.81 -12.06 -19.70
N LYS A 13 10.06 -11.54 -20.88
CA LYS A 13 9.00 -11.12 -21.81
C LYS A 13 8.18 -12.31 -22.31
N ALA A 14 8.81 -13.43 -22.65
CA ALA A 14 8.12 -14.64 -23.09
C ALA A 14 7.33 -15.31 -21.93
N GLY A 15 7.84 -15.26 -20.68
CA GLY A 15 7.16 -15.80 -19.51
C GLY A 15 5.90 -15.01 -19.11
N ALA A 16 5.92 -13.69 -19.28
CA ALA A 16 4.76 -12.84 -18.97
C ALA A 16 3.60 -13.05 -19.96
N VAL A 17 3.90 -13.30 -21.23
CA VAL A 17 2.88 -13.59 -22.25
C VAL A 17 2.30 -15.01 -22.10
N ALA A 18 3.13 -15.99 -21.71
CA ALA A 18 2.67 -17.37 -21.51
C ALA A 18 1.73 -17.55 -20.30
N SER A 19 1.90 -16.74 -19.24
CA SER A 19 1.02 -16.81 -18.06
C SER A 19 -0.35 -16.14 -18.27
N ALA A 20 -0.47 -15.21 -19.23
CA ALA A 20 -1.77 -14.59 -19.56
C ALA A 20 -2.65 -15.47 -20.48
N VAL A 21 -2.05 -16.40 -21.23
CA VAL A 21 -2.77 -17.25 -22.21
C VAL A 21 -3.14 -18.64 -21.65
N GLY A 22 -2.60 -19.02 -20.48
CA GLY A 22 -2.71 -20.38 -19.93
C GLY A 22 -4.04 -20.73 -19.25
N MET A 23 -5.07 -19.86 -19.24
CA MET A 23 -6.33 -20.12 -18.52
C MET A 23 -7.60 -20.22 -19.38
N LEU A 24 -7.50 -20.35 -20.71
CA LEU A 24 -8.69 -20.62 -21.52
C LEU A 24 -8.43 -21.69 -22.58
N SER A 25 -9.20 -22.78 -22.41
CA SER A 25 -9.63 -23.76 -23.39
C SER A 25 -8.74 -24.97 -23.71
N ALA A 26 -9.19 -26.12 -23.23
CA ALA A 26 -9.01 -27.40 -23.88
C ALA A 26 -10.06 -27.53 -25.00
N ALA A 27 -9.74 -27.13 -26.22
CA ALA A 27 -10.41 -27.57 -27.45
C ALA A 27 -9.50 -27.31 -28.65
N PRO A 28 -9.33 -28.22 -29.60
CA PRO A 28 -8.51 -27.97 -30.78
C PRO A 28 -9.26 -27.07 -31.75
N VAL A 29 -8.81 -25.83 -31.90
CA VAL A 29 -9.30 -24.92 -32.93
C VAL A 29 -8.28 -24.90 -34.06
N ALA A 30 -8.75 -25.23 -35.26
CA ALA A 30 -7.96 -25.12 -36.47
C ALA A 30 -7.55 -23.67 -36.71
N VAL A 31 -6.24 -23.44 -36.83
CA VAL A 31 -5.67 -22.13 -37.14
C VAL A 31 -5.93 -21.82 -38.61
N HIS A 32 -6.92 -20.99 -38.89
CA HIS A 32 -6.97 -20.25 -40.13
C HIS A 32 -6.13 -18.97 -39.93
N ALA A 33 -5.06 -18.85 -40.66
CA ALA A 33 -4.31 -17.61 -40.74
C ALA A 33 -5.19 -16.53 -41.36
N ALA A 34 -5.84 -15.73 -40.52
CA ALA A 34 -6.41 -14.46 -40.96
C ALA A 34 -5.31 -13.39 -40.81
N GLU A 35 -5.12 -12.58 -41.82
CA GLU A 35 -4.25 -11.41 -41.78
C GLU A 35 -4.75 -10.51 -40.60
N ALA A 36 -3.97 -10.45 -39.54
CA ALA A 36 -4.28 -9.60 -38.41
C ALA A 36 -4.08 -8.14 -38.85
N ASP A 37 -5.12 -7.36 -38.73
CA ASP A 37 -5.12 -5.93 -39.02
C ASP A 37 -4.06 -5.24 -38.14
N ALA A 38 -3.14 -4.53 -38.79
CA ALA A 38 -2.01 -3.86 -38.12
C ALA A 38 -2.47 -2.83 -37.06
N SER A 39 -3.73 -2.39 -37.10
CA SER A 39 -4.31 -1.48 -36.15
C SER A 39 -4.59 -2.16 -34.78
N ALA A 40 -5.04 -3.41 -34.78
CA ALA A 40 -5.31 -4.16 -33.54
C ALA A 40 -4.02 -4.48 -32.77
N ALA A 41 -2.93 -4.77 -33.51
CA ALA A 41 -1.61 -5.00 -32.89
C ALA A 41 -1.02 -3.72 -32.27
N ALA A 42 -1.28 -2.56 -32.86
CA ALA A 42 -0.85 -1.27 -32.33
C ALA A 42 -1.64 -0.87 -31.06
N ASP A 43 -2.92 -1.24 -30.98
CA ASP A 43 -3.75 -0.97 -29.80
C ASP A 43 -3.39 -1.90 -28.63
N GLU A 44 -3.02 -3.17 -28.90
CA GLU A 44 -2.50 -4.06 -27.87
C GLU A 44 -1.13 -3.63 -27.34
N GLU A 45 -0.24 -3.15 -28.23
CA GLU A 45 1.08 -2.64 -27.83
C GLU A 45 0.95 -1.35 -27.03
N ASN A 46 0.05 -0.45 -27.38
CA ASN A 46 -0.28 0.75 -26.61
C ASN A 46 -0.93 0.41 -25.27
N GLY A 47 -1.84 -0.56 -25.21
CA GLY A 47 -2.45 -1.05 -23.97
C GLY A 47 -1.42 -1.65 -23.01
N LEU A 48 -0.43 -2.39 -23.53
CA LEU A 48 0.66 -2.95 -22.72
C LEU A 48 1.61 -1.86 -22.19
N LEU A 49 1.87 -0.82 -22.99
CA LEU A 49 2.69 0.33 -22.57
C LEU A 49 1.96 1.20 -21.53
N ASP A 50 0.64 1.26 -21.56
CA ASP A 50 -0.17 1.97 -20.55
C ASP A 50 -0.10 1.33 -19.16
N VAL A 51 0.05 0.02 -19.09
CA VAL A 51 0.25 -0.71 -17.83
C VAL A 51 1.56 -0.31 -17.13
N PHE A 52 2.54 0.19 -17.88
CA PHE A 52 3.85 0.65 -17.38
C PHE A 52 3.96 2.17 -17.23
N LYS A 53 2.89 2.93 -17.50
CA LYS A 53 2.88 4.36 -17.21
C LYS A 53 2.94 4.55 -15.70
N LYS A 54 3.88 5.39 -15.25
CA LYS A 54 4.00 5.74 -13.84
C LYS A 54 2.70 6.43 -13.40
N PRO A 55 2.06 6.00 -12.31
CA PRO A 55 0.90 6.69 -11.80
C PRO A 55 1.29 8.12 -11.45
N LYS A 56 0.48 9.09 -11.85
CA LYS A 56 0.70 10.51 -11.53
C LYS A 56 0.38 10.80 -10.07
N TYR A 57 -0.65 10.12 -9.54
CA TYR A 57 -1.11 10.24 -8.17
C TYR A 57 -1.32 8.85 -7.58
N VAL A 58 -0.94 8.69 -6.31
CA VAL A 58 -1.19 7.47 -5.54
C VAL A 58 -1.85 7.88 -4.23
N PHE A 59 -3.01 7.31 -3.93
CA PHE A 59 -3.71 7.52 -2.67
C PHE A 59 -3.80 6.20 -1.94
N LEU A 60 -3.24 6.15 -0.73
CA LEU A 60 -3.33 5.00 0.16
C LEU A 60 -4.26 5.33 1.32
N PHE A 61 -5.36 4.59 1.44
CA PHE A 61 -6.30 4.70 2.55
C PHE A 61 -6.14 3.51 3.48
N ILE A 62 -5.87 3.75 4.75
CA ILE A 62 -5.67 2.74 5.78
C ILE A 62 -6.82 2.83 6.78
N GLY A 63 -7.60 1.76 6.89
CA GLY A 63 -8.54 1.57 7.99
C GLY A 63 -7.85 0.83 9.12
N ASP A 64 -7.37 1.54 10.13
CA ASP A 64 -6.64 0.95 11.25
C ASP A 64 -7.58 0.08 12.09
N GLY A 65 -7.21 -1.20 12.25
CA GLY A 65 -8.02 -2.22 12.90
C GLY A 65 -9.33 -2.58 12.15
N MET A 66 -9.51 -2.11 10.93
CA MET A 66 -10.72 -2.36 10.12
C MET A 66 -10.65 -3.74 9.46
N GLY A 67 -11.42 -4.67 9.98
CA GLY A 67 -11.61 -5.99 9.37
C GLY A 67 -12.93 -6.10 8.59
N THR A 68 -13.19 -7.29 8.05
CA THR A 68 -14.41 -7.57 7.28
C THR A 68 -15.69 -7.36 8.10
N ALA A 69 -15.66 -7.62 9.41
CA ALA A 69 -16.80 -7.40 10.29
C ALA A 69 -17.21 -5.93 10.39
N GLN A 70 -16.23 -5.01 10.49
CA GLN A 70 -16.48 -3.57 10.52
C GLN A 70 -17.04 -3.07 9.19
N ILE A 71 -16.47 -3.55 8.08
CA ILE A 71 -16.96 -3.22 6.74
C ILE A 71 -18.40 -3.68 6.56
N GLN A 72 -18.71 -4.92 6.93
CA GLN A 72 -20.05 -5.48 6.81
C GLN A 72 -21.06 -4.74 7.69
N SER A 73 -20.68 -4.43 8.93
CA SER A 73 -21.53 -3.64 9.85
C SER A 73 -21.84 -2.26 9.28
N ALA A 74 -20.86 -1.58 8.70
CA ALA A 74 -21.05 -0.28 8.09
C ALA A 74 -21.99 -0.34 6.86
N ARG A 75 -21.87 -1.39 6.03
CA ARG A 75 -22.76 -1.62 4.88
C ARG A 75 -24.22 -1.84 5.31
N PHE A 76 -24.45 -2.67 6.32
CA PHE A 76 -25.77 -2.92 6.85
C PHE A 76 -26.36 -1.67 7.52
N TYR A 77 -25.57 -1.00 8.36
CA TYR A 77 -26.01 0.22 9.03
C TYR A 77 -26.42 1.28 7.99
N LYS A 78 -25.55 1.58 7.04
CA LYS A 78 -25.81 2.55 5.99
C LYS A 78 -27.05 2.17 5.17
N GLY A 79 -27.15 0.92 4.72
CA GLY A 79 -28.27 0.45 3.94
C GLY A 79 -29.61 0.56 4.67
N THR A 80 -29.63 0.20 5.95
CA THR A 80 -30.83 0.29 6.78
C THR A 80 -31.27 1.74 7.04
N VAL A 81 -30.31 2.63 7.34
CA VAL A 81 -30.60 4.05 7.57
C VAL A 81 -31.11 4.72 6.29
N ASP A 82 -30.45 4.50 5.17
CA ASP A 82 -30.83 5.10 3.88
C ASP A 82 -32.21 4.59 3.38
N ASN A 83 -32.70 3.46 3.89
CA ASN A 83 -33.97 2.85 3.49
C ASN A 83 -35.02 2.81 4.63
N ASN A 84 -35.00 3.81 5.51
CA ASN A 84 -36.01 4.02 6.56
C ASN A 84 -36.26 2.79 7.47
N GLY A 85 -35.19 2.06 7.81
CA GLY A 85 -35.25 0.90 8.69
C GLY A 85 -35.48 -0.44 7.96
N ALA A 86 -35.64 -0.44 6.65
CA ALA A 86 -35.71 -1.70 5.90
C ALA A 86 -34.35 -2.43 5.90
N VAL A 87 -34.36 -3.75 6.01
CA VAL A 87 -33.15 -4.58 5.97
C VAL A 87 -32.54 -4.51 4.58
N THR A 88 -31.51 -3.70 4.44
CA THR A 88 -30.86 -3.42 3.16
C THR A 88 -29.35 -3.30 3.37
N GLU A 89 -28.57 -3.76 2.41
CA GLU A 89 -27.14 -3.56 2.34
C GLU A 89 -26.82 -2.40 1.39
N ALA A 90 -25.89 -1.53 1.77
CA ALA A 90 -25.36 -0.48 0.91
C ALA A 90 -23.92 -0.72 0.52
N ASP A 91 -23.53 -0.27 -0.65
CA ASP A 91 -22.13 -0.26 -1.04
C ASP A 91 -21.38 0.91 -0.38
N LEU A 92 -20.14 0.63 0.03
CA LEU A 92 -19.16 1.66 0.38
C LEU A 92 -18.27 1.91 -0.84
N SER A 93 -17.76 3.13 -0.99
CA SER A 93 -17.00 3.53 -2.18
C SER A 93 -15.83 2.62 -2.51
N PHE A 94 -15.14 2.09 -1.50
CA PHE A 94 -13.99 1.20 -1.71
C PHE A 94 -14.40 -0.27 -1.93
N THR A 95 -15.63 -0.69 -1.60
CA THR A 95 -16.07 -2.08 -1.83
C THR A 95 -16.37 -2.37 -3.30
N SER A 96 -16.48 -1.35 -4.13
CA SER A 96 -16.67 -1.45 -5.59
C SER A 96 -15.36 -1.27 -6.39
N PHE A 97 -14.20 -1.25 -5.74
CA PHE A 97 -12.93 -1.20 -6.47
C PHE A 97 -12.73 -2.47 -7.31
N PRO A 98 -12.20 -2.34 -8.54
CA PRO A 98 -12.11 -3.46 -9.48
C PRO A 98 -11.10 -4.52 -9.08
N GLN A 99 -10.17 -4.21 -8.18
CA GLN A 99 -9.14 -5.12 -7.70
C GLN A 99 -9.29 -5.36 -6.20
N VAL A 100 -9.22 -6.63 -5.81
CA VAL A 100 -9.29 -7.07 -4.43
C VAL A 100 -8.08 -7.95 -4.13
N GLY A 101 -7.52 -7.78 -2.94
CA GLY A 101 -6.44 -8.62 -2.44
C GLY A 101 -6.65 -8.95 -0.97
N SER A 102 -5.90 -9.93 -0.48
CA SER A 102 -5.83 -10.24 0.94
C SER A 102 -4.38 -10.27 1.39
N VAL A 103 -4.16 -9.94 2.66
CA VAL A 103 -2.84 -9.89 3.27
C VAL A 103 -2.90 -10.48 4.68
N THR A 104 -1.80 -11.11 5.09
CA THR A 104 -1.62 -11.54 6.47
C THR A 104 -0.98 -10.41 7.28
N THR A 105 -1.50 -10.15 8.48
CA THR A 105 -1.15 -8.97 9.27
C THR A 105 -0.22 -9.23 10.45
N TYR A 106 0.15 -10.50 10.74
CA TYR A 106 1.06 -10.82 11.85
C TYR A 106 2.40 -10.04 11.75
N ASP A 107 2.98 -9.72 12.90
CA ASP A 107 4.32 -9.09 12.96
C ASP A 107 5.43 -10.11 13.28
N SER A 108 6.67 -9.65 13.51
CA SER A 108 7.79 -10.54 13.76
C SER A 108 7.72 -11.28 15.10
N THR A 109 6.84 -10.87 16.01
CA THR A 109 6.75 -11.39 17.40
C THR A 109 5.35 -11.81 17.81
N SER A 110 4.31 -11.42 17.07
CA SER A 110 2.92 -11.63 17.46
C SER A 110 2.00 -11.93 16.27
N PHE A 111 1.04 -12.83 16.47
CA PHE A 111 -0.08 -13.01 15.55
C PHE A 111 -1.15 -11.91 15.69
N CYS A 112 -1.13 -11.16 16.78
CA CYS A 112 -1.97 -9.99 17.04
C CYS A 112 -1.09 -8.73 17.04
N PRO A 113 -0.74 -8.20 15.87
CA PRO A 113 0.16 -7.06 15.76
C PRO A 113 -0.52 -5.76 16.22
N ASP A 114 0.29 -4.73 16.38
CA ASP A 114 -0.20 -3.37 16.63
C ASP A 114 -0.10 -2.49 15.36
N SER A 115 -0.59 -1.26 15.46
CA SER A 115 -0.56 -0.30 14.35
C SER A 115 0.85 0.04 13.89
N ALA A 116 1.85 0.05 14.80
CA ALA A 116 3.23 0.40 14.46
C ALA A 116 3.85 -0.66 13.55
N SER A 117 3.76 -1.93 13.92
CA SER A 117 4.33 -3.04 13.16
C SER A 117 3.61 -3.27 11.83
N THR A 118 2.28 -3.12 11.79
CA THR A 118 1.51 -3.29 10.56
C THR A 118 1.71 -2.13 9.60
N ALA A 119 1.71 -0.88 10.05
CA ALA A 119 2.00 0.27 9.21
C ALA A 119 3.44 0.24 8.69
N THR A 120 4.43 -0.19 9.50
CA THR A 120 5.79 -0.47 9.03
C THR A 120 5.80 -1.47 7.88
N SER A 121 5.04 -2.56 7.99
CA SER A 121 4.97 -3.56 6.92
C SER A 121 4.41 -3.00 5.61
N ILE A 122 3.41 -2.11 5.70
CA ILE A 122 2.84 -1.42 4.53
C ILE A 122 3.84 -0.42 3.94
N ALA A 123 4.49 0.38 4.80
CA ALA A 123 5.36 1.46 4.37
C ALA A 123 6.71 0.99 3.82
N THR A 124 7.25 -0.13 4.33
CA THR A 124 8.62 -0.57 4.02
C THR A 124 8.70 -1.91 3.31
N GLY A 125 7.65 -2.74 3.40
CA GLY A 125 7.68 -4.14 2.95
C GLY A 125 8.39 -5.07 3.93
N HIS A 126 8.80 -4.60 5.10
CA HIS A 126 9.48 -5.39 6.14
C HIS A 126 8.59 -5.58 7.37
N LYS A 127 8.74 -6.73 8.03
CA LYS A 127 8.13 -6.96 9.32
C LYS A 127 9.04 -6.46 10.45
N THR A 128 8.42 -5.86 11.45
CA THR A 128 9.08 -5.46 12.70
C THR A 128 8.32 -5.99 13.91
N GLU A 129 8.76 -5.69 15.12
CA GLU A 129 8.06 -6.03 16.36
C GLU A 129 6.90 -5.08 16.65
N SER A 130 5.92 -5.54 17.43
CA SER A 130 4.88 -4.66 17.98
C SER A 130 5.50 -3.45 18.71
N GLY A 131 4.98 -2.29 18.41
CA GLY A 131 5.43 -1.02 19.00
C GLY A 131 6.65 -0.39 18.35
N VAL A 132 7.28 -1.02 17.37
CA VAL A 132 8.46 -0.51 16.65
C VAL A 132 8.03 0.11 15.31
N ILE A 133 8.63 1.24 14.95
CA ILE A 133 8.33 1.98 13.72
C ILE A 133 9.58 1.94 12.81
N ASN A 134 9.46 1.29 11.65
CA ASN A 134 10.45 1.26 10.56
C ASN A 134 11.88 0.90 10.99
N MET A 135 12.03 0.07 12.01
CA MET A 135 13.33 -0.41 12.48
C MET A 135 13.41 -1.94 12.42
N CYS A 136 14.63 -2.44 12.25
CA CYS A 136 14.92 -3.88 12.33
C CYS A 136 14.45 -4.45 13.69
N PRO A 137 13.68 -5.56 13.70
CA PRO A 137 13.08 -6.07 14.94
C PRO A 137 14.12 -6.57 15.95
N TRP A 138 15.24 -7.09 15.49
CA TRP A 138 16.20 -7.75 16.35
C TRP A 138 17.15 -6.77 17.05
N THR A 139 17.59 -5.75 16.35
CA THR A 139 18.61 -4.82 16.84
C THR A 139 18.03 -3.45 17.16
N ARG A 140 16.92 -3.08 16.49
CA ARG A 140 16.26 -1.77 16.58
C ARG A 140 17.21 -0.59 16.32
N ASP A 141 18.24 -0.81 15.51
CA ASP A 141 19.27 0.18 15.17
C ASP A 141 19.43 0.38 13.66
N VAL A 142 18.81 -0.49 12.86
CA VAL A 142 18.81 -0.39 11.40
C VAL A 142 17.45 0.11 10.92
N PRO A 143 17.36 1.33 10.38
CA PRO A 143 16.11 1.86 9.85
C PRO A 143 15.78 1.21 8.50
N TYR A 144 14.49 1.05 8.24
CA TYR A 144 13.94 0.63 6.95
C TYR A 144 13.42 1.84 6.19
N GLU A 145 14.01 2.15 5.05
CA GLU A 145 13.54 3.22 4.17
C GLU A 145 12.11 2.94 3.69
N THR A 146 11.23 3.92 3.85
CA THR A 146 9.83 3.79 3.46
C THR A 146 9.62 4.01 1.96
N ILE A 147 8.51 3.52 1.42
CA ILE A 147 8.12 3.79 0.03
C ILE A 147 7.89 5.28 -0.20
N ALA A 148 7.39 6.02 0.82
CA ALA A 148 7.18 7.45 0.73
C ALA A 148 8.52 8.21 0.57
N GLU A 149 9.52 7.88 1.38
CA GLU A 149 10.87 8.44 1.27
C GLU A 149 11.51 8.11 -0.09
N LYS A 150 11.41 6.86 -0.53
CA LYS A 150 11.92 6.43 -1.86
C LYS A 150 11.29 7.21 -3.00
N LEU A 151 9.98 7.36 -2.98
CA LEU A 151 9.27 8.09 -4.03
C LEU A 151 9.60 9.57 -4.01
N HIS A 152 9.69 10.17 -2.82
CA HIS A 152 10.08 11.56 -2.65
C HIS A 152 11.50 11.80 -3.17
N ALA A 153 12.49 11.09 -2.62
CA ALA A 153 13.90 11.30 -2.93
C ALA A 153 14.29 10.88 -4.35
N GLN A 154 13.79 9.73 -4.84
CA GLN A 154 14.27 9.13 -6.08
C GLN A 154 13.41 9.45 -7.31
N LYS A 155 12.16 9.83 -7.10
CA LYS A 155 11.18 10.06 -8.18
C LYS A 155 10.58 11.46 -8.19
N GLY A 156 10.87 12.28 -7.18
CA GLY A 156 10.36 13.64 -7.06
C GLY A 156 8.85 13.72 -6.82
N TYR A 157 8.25 12.66 -6.25
CA TYR A 157 6.86 12.73 -5.82
C TYR A 157 6.74 13.65 -4.61
N LYS A 158 5.68 14.43 -4.58
CA LYS A 158 5.26 15.14 -3.36
C LYS A 158 4.52 14.17 -2.46
N VAL A 159 4.80 14.26 -1.17
CA VAL A 159 4.21 13.37 -0.16
C VAL A 159 3.33 14.17 0.79
N GLY A 160 2.12 13.66 1.03
CA GLY A 160 1.23 14.14 2.06
C GLY A 160 0.80 13.01 2.98
N VAL A 161 0.83 13.24 4.29
CA VAL A 161 0.38 12.29 5.31
C VAL A 161 -0.79 12.90 6.07
N ILE A 162 -1.93 12.20 6.07
CA ILE A 162 -3.17 12.66 6.70
C ILE A 162 -3.66 11.57 7.65
N SER A 163 -4.10 11.95 8.84
CA SER A 163 -4.60 11.02 9.84
C SER A 163 -5.80 11.61 10.60
N THR A 164 -6.66 10.76 11.11
CA THR A 164 -7.74 11.14 12.03
C THR A 164 -7.32 11.06 13.51
N VAL A 165 -6.12 10.57 13.79
CA VAL A 165 -5.49 10.58 15.11
C VAL A 165 -4.39 11.64 15.16
N ASN A 166 -3.68 11.76 16.28
CA ASN A 166 -2.50 12.61 16.39
C ASN A 166 -1.51 12.32 15.28
N ILE A 167 -0.91 13.36 14.70
CA ILE A 167 -0.04 13.18 13.53
C ILE A 167 1.26 12.42 13.87
N ASP A 168 1.68 12.45 15.13
CA ASP A 168 2.81 11.70 15.69
C ASP A 168 2.44 10.27 16.14
N HIS A 169 1.19 9.82 15.89
CA HIS A 169 0.78 8.45 16.17
C HIS A 169 1.43 7.45 15.21
N ALA A 170 1.52 6.19 15.61
CA ALA A 170 2.30 5.16 14.93
C ALA A 170 1.94 4.95 13.46
N THR A 171 0.66 4.98 13.08
CA THR A 171 0.23 4.71 11.71
C THR A 171 0.69 5.78 10.73
N PRO A 172 0.44 7.10 10.96
CA PRO A 172 1.03 8.12 10.10
C PRO A 172 2.56 8.16 10.21
N ALA A 173 3.14 7.98 11.41
CA ALA A 173 4.58 8.01 11.65
C ALA A 173 5.35 6.97 10.83
N ALA A 174 4.76 5.81 10.55
CA ALA A 174 5.38 4.77 9.74
C ALA A 174 5.69 5.17 8.29
N PHE A 175 5.26 6.34 7.83
CA PHE A 175 5.59 6.84 6.50
C PHE A 175 6.73 7.86 6.48
N TYR A 176 7.19 8.35 7.66
CA TYR A 176 8.21 9.41 7.75
C TYR A 176 9.17 9.28 8.94
N ALA A 177 8.95 8.35 9.88
CA ALA A 177 9.75 8.25 11.10
C ALA A 177 10.31 6.83 11.32
N HIS A 178 11.42 6.76 12.10
CA HIS A 178 12.17 5.54 12.39
C HIS A 178 12.47 5.47 13.87
N GLN A 179 11.57 4.84 14.65
CA GLN A 179 11.65 4.86 16.10
C GLN A 179 11.64 3.46 16.72
N LYS A 180 12.49 3.26 17.73
CA LYS A 180 12.57 2.02 18.51
C LYS A 180 11.29 1.72 19.28
N THR A 181 10.47 2.74 19.51
CA THR A 181 9.15 2.61 20.12
C THR A 181 8.21 3.70 19.64
N ARG A 182 6.97 3.34 19.40
CA ARG A 182 5.88 4.26 19.03
C ARG A 182 5.56 5.31 20.11
N LYS A 183 6.14 5.16 21.31
CA LYS A 183 5.95 6.09 22.44
C LYS A 183 6.89 7.30 22.36
N ASN A 184 7.84 7.31 21.46
CA ASN A 184 8.76 8.41 21.22
C ASN A 184 8.09 9.53 20.41
N TYR A 185 6.98 10.04 20.92
CA TYR A 185 6.15 11.02 20.21
C TYR A 185 6.90 12.31 19.85
N TYR A 186 7.73 12.81 20.77
CA TYR A 186 8.54 14.00 20.50
C TYR A 186 9.53 13.76 19.34
N GLU A 187 10.25 12.66 19.37
CA GLU A 187 11.23 12.28 18.35
C GLU A 187 10.55 12.05 17.00
N ILE A 188 9.35 11.43 17.00
CA ILE A 188 8.52 11.28 15.80
C ILE A 188 8.15 12.65 15.23
N GLY A 189 7.77 13.61 16.08
CA GLY A 189 7.48 14.98 15.68
C GLY A 189 8.69 15.70 15.10
N VAL A 190 9.89 15.47 15.64
CA VAL A 190 11.16 15.99 15.10
C VAL A 190 11.45 15.40 13.72
N GLU A 191 11.25 14.09 13.53
CA GLU A 191 11.44 13.46 12.23
C GLU A 191 10.42 13.95 11.21
N LEU A 192 9.15 14.16 11.61
CA LEU A 192 8.15 14.80 10.75
C LEU A 192 8.65 16.15 10.21
N ALA A 193 9.14 17.01 11.10
CA ALA A 193 9.63 18.35 10.73
C ALA A 193 10.85 18.29 9.78
N ASN A 194 11.64 17.23 9.86
CA ASN A 194 12.85 17.03 9.05
C ASN A 194 12.61 16.15 7.81
N SER A 195 11.43 15.60 7.61
CA SER A 195 11.13 14.66 6.52
C SER A 195 11.24 15.27 5.12
N GLY A 196 11.05 16.59 5.01
CA GLY A 196 10.95 17.29 3.74
C GLY A 196 9.65 17.05 2.98
N PHE A 197 8.69 16.33 3.54
CA PHE A 197 7.39 16.09 2.91
C PHE A 197 6.53 17.36 2.89
N GLU A 198 5.68 17.48 1.88
CA GLU A 198 5.01 18.75 1.57
C GLU A 198 3.72 19.01 2.37
N TYR A 199 3.10 17.95 2.92
CA TYR A 199 1.81 18.14 3.59
C TYR A 199 1.59 17.17 4.74
N PHE A 200 1.21 17.72 5.88
CA PHE A 200 0.75 16.95 7.04
C PHE A 200 -0.57 17.51 7.56
N ALA A 201 -1.50 16.61 7.89
CA ALA A 201 -2.74 16.96 8.55
C ALA A 201 -3.19 15.84 9.50
N GLY A 202 -3.66 16.21 10.67
CA GLY A 202 -4.08 15.25 11.68
C GLY A 202 -4.55 15.94 12.96
N GLY A 203 -4.65 15.16 14.02
CA GLY A 203 -4.76 15.70 15.37
C GLY A 203 -3.47 16.38 15.80
N GLU A 204 -3.52 17.04 16.95
CA GLU A 204 -2.36 17.68 17.55
C GLU A 204 -1.24 16.69 17.91
N PHE A 205 -0.06 17.21 18.20
CA PHE A 205 1.03 16.38 18.72
C PHE A 205 0.73 15.90 20.14
N GLN A 206 0.96 14.62 20.41
CA GLN A 206 0.70 14.05 21.73
C GLN A 206 1.74 14.47 22.77
N LYS A 207 2.98 14.64 22.35
CA LYS A 207 4.09 15.13 23.16
C LYS A 207 4.87 16.18 22.40
N VAL A 208 4.75 17.43 22.81
CA VAL A 208 5.41 18.56 22.15
C VAL A 208 6.74 18.92 22.79
N ASN A 209 7.03 18.41 23.97
CA ASN A 209 8.25 18.69 24.71
C ASN A 209 9.14 17.44 24.82
N GLY A 210 10.45 17.63 24.67
CA GLY A 210 11.41 16.53 24.78
C GLY A 210 11.53 15.91 26.18
N ASP A 211 10.92 16.48 27.18
CA ASP A 211 10.81 15.95 28.54
C ASP A 211 9.63 14.93 28.70
N GLY A 212 8.90 14.66 27.63
CA GLY A 212 7.77 13.73 27.62
C GLY A 212 6.45 14.35 28.11
N THR A 213 6.40 15.66 28.33
CA THR A 213 5.15 16.37 28.62
C THR A 213 4.42 16.70 27.33
N GLY A 214 3.10 16.65 27.36
CA GLY A 214 2.24 17.04 26.24
C GLY A 214 1.59 18.38 26.46
N PRO A 215 0.82 18.86 25.49
CA PRO A 215 -0.11 19.94 25.78
C PRO A 215 -1.10 19.47 26.84
N ASP A 216 -1.40 20.31 27.80
CA ASP A 216 -2.41 20.09 28.85
C ASP A 216 -3.81 20.09 28.25
#